data_d72fa6af1018e85476c6be30c1e838ba
#
_entry.id   d72fa6af1018e85476c6be30c1e838ba
#
_cell.length_a   1.000
_cell.length_b   1.000
_cell.length_c   1.000
_cell.angle_alpha   90.00
_cell.angle_beta   90.00
_cell.angle_gamma   90.00
#
_symmetry.space_group_name_H-M   'P 1'
#
loop_
_entity.id
_entity.type
_entity.pdbx_description
1 polymer ?
#
loop_
_entity_poly.entity_id
_entity_poly.type
_entity_poly.pdbx_seq_one_letter_code
_entity_poly.pdbx_strand_id
1 'polypeptide(L)'
;LLDGSLDIAVHSMKDMPTVQPEGLVLDCYLKRADVRDAFVSPGYAGIAALPQGAVVGSSSLRRRAQLALRRPDLKLVEFRGNVQTRMRKLE
;
A
#
# COMPACT_ATOMS: atom_id res chain seq x y z
N LEU A 1 -2.41 -23.35 12.13
CA LEU A 1 -1.63 -23.06 13.35
C LEU A 1 -2.19 -23.83 14.55
N LEU A 2 -3.45 -23.62 14.92
CA LEU A 2 -4.03 -24.26 16.10
C LEU A 2 -4.11 -25.81 16.01
N ASP A 3 -4.16 -26.35 14.82
CA ASP A 3 -4.15 -27.78 14.53
C ASP A 3 -2.72 -28.39 14.45
N GLY A 4 -1.69 -27.56 14.61
CA GLY A 4 -0.29 -27.96 14.56
C GLY A 4 0.25 -28.27 13.15
N SER A 5 -0.50 -27.98 12.10
CA SER A 5 -0.05 -28.17 10.71
C SER A 5 1.00 -27.15 10.28
N LEU A 6 1.04 -26.00 10.94
CA LEU A 6 1.98 -24.91 10.73
C LEU A 6 2.46 -24.37 12.07
N ASP A 7 3.74 -24.05 12.18
CA ASP A 7 4.34 -23.47 13.39
C ASP A 7 4.19 -21.95 13.44
N ILE A 8 4.36 -21.28 12.30
CA ILE A 8 4.28 -19.82 12.19
C ILE A 8 3.55 -19.39 10.92
N ALA A 9 2.92 -18.23 10.99
CA ALA A 9 2.36 -17.54 9.82
C ALA A 9 2.96 -16.12 9.74
N VAL A 10 3.33 -15.69 8.55
CA VAL A 10 3.91 -14.37 8.31
C VAL A 10 2.86 -13.46 7.67
N HIS A 11 2.59 -12.33 8.31
CA HIS A 11 1.57 -11.38 7.89
C HIS A 11 2.06 -9.93 7.91
N SER A 12 1.45 -9.08 7.10
CA SER A 12 1.53 -7.64 7.31
C SER A 12 0.70 -7.28 8.55
N MET A 13 1.27 -6.50 9.46
CA MET A 13 0.60 -6.12 10.71
C MET A 13 -0.78 -5.48 10.49
N LYS A 14 -0.95 -4.72 9.41
CA LYS A 14 -2.23 -4.08 9.04
C LYS A 14 -3.37 -5.07 8.74
N ASP A 15 -3.03 -6.32 8.42
CA ASP A 15 -3.98 -7.37 8.06
C ASP A 15 -4.31 -8.28 9.26
N MET A 16 -3.68 -8.01 10.41
CA MET A 16 -3.93 -8.76 11.63
C MET A 16 -5.15 -8.21 12.39
N PRO A 17 -5.97 -9.07 13.02
CA PRO A 17 -7.04 -8.63 13.89
C PRO A 17 -6.47 -7.89 15.11
N THR A 18 -7.24 -6.93 15.63
CA THR A 18 -6.86 -6.13 16.81
C THR A 18 -6.79 -7.00 18.07
N VAL A 19 -7.70 -7.97 18.17
CA VAL A 19 -7.73 -8.99 19.24
C VAL A 19 -7.29 -10.31 18.64
N GLN A 20 -6.25 -10.88 19.18
CA GLN A 20 -5.74 -12.17 18.71
C GLN A 20 -6.64 -13.32 19.17
N PRO A 21 -6.85 -14.37 18.36
CA PRO A 21 -7.52 -15.59 18.77
C PRO A 21 -6.78 -16.25 19.93
N GLU A 22 -7.53 -16.90 20.81
CA GLU A 22 -6.97 -17.70 21.91
C GLU A 22 -6.05 -18.80 21.34
N GLY A 23 -4.91 -19.00 21.99
CA GLY A 23 -3.90 -19.98 21.58
C GLY A 23 -2.91 -19.50 20.53
N LEU A 24 -3.06 -18.26 20.03
CA LEU A 24 -2.10 -17.63 19.12
C LEU A 24 -1.42 -16.44 19.79
N VAL A 25 -0.15 -16.24 19.46
CA VAL A 25 0.65 -15.09 19.93
C VAL A 25 1.14 -14.26 18.75
N LEU A 26 1.24 -12.95 18.94
CA LEU A 26 1.77 -12.01 17.98
C LEU A 26 2.81 -11.13 18.69
N ASP A 27 4.00 -11.64 18.85
CA ASP A 27 5.09 -11.04 19.65
C ASP A 27 6.39 -10.89 18.85
N CYS A 28 6.43 -11.40 17.61
CA CYS A 28 7.60 -11.31 16.76
C CYS A 28 7.40 -10.26 15.65
N TYR A 29 8.26 -9.24 15.64
CA TYR A 29 8.22 -8.16 14.66
C TYR A 29 9.59 -8.01 13.99
N LEU A 30 9.60 -8.06 12.66
CA LEU A 30 10.81 -7.78 11.89
C LEU A 30 11.14 -6.29 11.92
N LYS A 31 12.42 -5.96 11.76
CA LYS A 31 12.88 -4.58 11.62
C LYS A 31 12.10 -3.91 10.47
N ARG A 32 11.54 -2.75 10.76
CA ARG A 32 10.74 -2.00 9.78
C ARG A 32 11.62 -1.43 8.67
N ALA A 33 11.19 -1.60 7.42
CA ALA A 33 11.77 -0.91 6.28
C ALA A 33 11.39 0.57 6.26
N ASP A 34 11.84 1.32 5.25
CA ASP A 34 11.45 2.71 5.04
C ASP A 34 9.92 2.83 4.97
N VAL A 35 9.38 3.74 5.78
CA VAL A 35 7.93 3.92 5.96
C VAL A 35 7.31 4.89 4.96
N ARG A 36 8.13 5.57 4.16
CA ARG A 36 7.67 6.56 3.19
C ARG A 36 6.90 5.90 2.05
N ASP A 37 5.93 6.61 1.52
CA ASP A 37 5.24 6.21 0.31
C ASP A 37 6.16 6.44 -0.90
N ALA A 38 6.21 5.46 -1.81
CA ALA A 38 6.92 5.59 -3.08
C ALA A 38 5.99 6.12 -4.17
N PHE A 39 6.48 7.10 -4.92
CA PHE A 39 5.89 7.52 -6.19
C PHE A 39 6.59 6.76 -7.32
N VAL A 40 5.82 6.13 -8.19
CA VAL A 40 6.34 5.39 -9.35
C VAL A 40 5.73 5.96 -10.62
N SER A 41 6.57 6.39 -11.54
CA SER A 41 6.15 6.90 -12.85
C SER A 41 7.27 6.66 -13.87
N PRO A 42 6.95 6.21 -15.10
CA PRO A 42 7.95 6.04 -16.14
C PRO A 42 8.47 7.38 -16.71
N GLY A 43 7.71 8.47 -16.60
CA GLY A 43 8.04 9.72 -17.27
C GLY A 43 8.18 10.95 -16.37
N TYR A 44 7.91 10.85 -15.07
CA TYR A 44 7.91 12.02 -14.18
C TYR A 44 8.65 11.74 -12.87
N ALA A 45 9.50 12.68 -12.47
CA ALA A 45 10.33 12.54 -11.27
C ALA A 45 9.56 12.65 -9.94
N GLY A 46 8.32 13.13 -9.97
CA GLY A 46 7.50 13.27 -8.75
C GLY A 46 6.13 13.88 -9.05
N ILE A 47 5.30 13.93 -8.02
CA ILE A 47 3.91 14.41 -8.11
C ILE A 47 3.84 15.87 -8.59
N ALA A 48 4.82 16.70 -8.20
CA ALA A 48 4.87 18.09 -8.61
C ALA A 48 5.14 18.27 -10.13
N ALA A 49 5.84 17.31 -10.74
CA ALA A 49 6.15 17.33 -12.18
C ALA A 49 5.01 16.80 -13.07
N LEU A 50 3.96 16.26 -12.49
CA LEU A 50 2.81 15.75 -13.24
C LEU A 50 2.06 16.90 -13.95
N PRO A 51 1.67 16.74 -15.22
CA PRO A 51 0.85 17.72 -15.91
C PRO A 51 -0.53 17.88 -15.25
N GLN A 52 -1.19 18.99 -15.52
CA GLN A 52 -2.54 19.24 -15.07
C GLN A 52 -3.50 18.14 -15.58
N GLY A 53 -4.34 17.62 -14.70
CA GLY A 53 -5.30 16.59 -15.05
C GLY A 53 -4.70 15.19 -15.21
N ALA A 54 -3.44 14.98 -14.85
CA ALA A 54 -2.80 13.66 -14.93
C ALA A 54 -3.55 12.61 -14.12
N VAL A 55 -3.54 11.37 -14.60
CA VAL A 55 -4.16 10.24 -13.92
C VAL A 55 -3.19 9.64 -12.91
N VAL A 56 -3.62 9.51 -11.65
CA VAL A 56 -2.82 8.90 -10.58
C VAL A 56 -3.60 7.75 -9.94
N GLY A 57 -3.00 6.56 -9.96
CA GLY A 57 -3.58 5.34 -9.42
C GLY A 57 -3.26 5.12 -7.94
N SER A 58 -4.29 5.02 -7.11
CA SER A 58 -4.16 4.61 -5.71
C SER A 58 -5.47 4.05 -5.18
N SER A 59 -5.42 2.89 -4.51
CA SER A 59 -6.58 2.32 -3.81
C SER A 59 -6.62 2.68 -2.33
N SER A 60 -5.64 3.46 -1.85
CA SER A 60 -5.63 3.96 -0.48
C SER A 60 -6.44 5.26 -0.37
N LEU A 61 -7.54 5.23 0.38
CA LEU A 61 -8.35 6.42 0.64
C LEU A 61 -7.53 7.55 1.27
N ARG A 62 -6.66 7.20 2.22
CA ARG A 62 -5.77 8.16 2.89
C ARG A 62 -4.83 8.87 1.90
N ARG A 63 -4.19 8.11 0.99
CA ARG A 63 -3.31 8.69 -0.04
C ARG A 63 -4.08 9.55 -1.02
N ARG A 64 -5.23 9.08 -1.47
CA ARG A 64 -6.11 9.83 -2.38
C ARG A 64 -6.55 11.16 -1.78
N ALA A 65 -6.95 11.18 -0.51
CA ALA A 65 -7.34 12.41 0.18
C ALA A 65 -6.18 13.42 0.25
N GLN A 66 -4.96 12.97 0.58
CA GLN A 66 -3.78 13.84 0.63
C GLN A 66 -3.37 14.38 -0.75
N LEU A 67 -3.50 13.55 -1.78
CA LEU A 67 -3.24 13.97 -3.18
C LEU A 67 -4.28 14.99 -3.63
N ALA A 68 -5.57 14.73 -3.40
CA ALA A 68 -6.64 15.65 -3.77
C ALA A 68 -6.52 17.01 -3.08
N LEU A 69 -6.05 17.04 -1.83
CA LEU A 69 -5.80 18.28 -1.10
C LEU A 69 -4.66 19.11 -1.74
N ARG A 70 -3.58 18.47 -2.17
CA ARG A 70 -2.39 19.14 -2.69
C ARG A 70 -2.45 19.42 -4.19
N ARG A 71 -3.11 18.56 -4.94
CA ARG A 71 -3.24 18.59 -6.40
C ARG A 71 -4.69 18.21 -6.78
N PRO A 72 -5.64 19.13 -6.56
CA PRO A 72 -7.07 18.89 -6.86
C PRO A 72 -7.36 18.71 -8.36
N ASP A 73 -6.41 19.07 -9.21
CA ASP A 73 -6.48 18.89 -10.66
C ASP A 73 -6.28 17.43 -11.10
N LEU A 74 -5.68 16.57 -10.27
CA LEU A 74 -5.36 15.19 -10.63
C LEU A 74 -6.61 14.31 -10.69
N LYS A 75 -6.64 13.42 -11.67
CA LYS A 75 -7.66 12.37 -11.79
C LYS A 75 -7.25 11.15 -10.98
N LEU A 76 -7.82 10.98 -9.78
CA LEU A 76 -7.47 9.88 -8.88
C LEU A 76 -8.34 8.66 -9.20
N VAL A 77 -7.70 7.58 -9.62
CA VAL A 77 -8.36 6.32 -9.98
C VAL A 77 -7.99 5.20 -9.02
N GLU A 78 -8.88 4.20 -8.93
CA GLU A 78 -8.59 3.00 -8.16
C GLU A 78 -7.52 2.16 -8.86
N PHE A 79 -6.54 1.66 -8.08
CA PHE A 79 -5.38 0.96 -8.62
C PHE A 79 -5.02 -0.23 -7.74
N ARG A 80 -5.82 -1.30 -7.86
CA ARG A 80 -5.71 -2.52 -7.07
C ARG A 80 -4.73 -3.52 -7.68
N GLY A 81 -4.20 -4.36 -6.81
CA GLY A 81 -3.29 -5.45 -7.10
C GLY A 81 -2.05 -5.44 -6.22
N ASN A 82 -1.27 -6.51 -6.27
CA ASN A 82 0.07 -6.55 -5.69
C ASN A 82 1.02 -5.61 -6.46
N VAL A 83 2.25 -5.48 -5.97
CA VAL A 83 3.25 -4.56 -6.58
C VAL A 83 3.48 -4.91 -8.05
N GLN A 84 3.70 -6.18 -8.37
CA GLN A 84 3.98 -6.64 -9.72
C GLN A 84 2.81 -6.37 -10.68
N THR A 85 1.58 -6.61 -10.24
CA THR A 85 0.38 -6.32 -11.03
C THR A 85 0.24 -4.83 -11.29
N ARG A 86 0.52 -3.99 -10.28
CA ARG A 86 0.45 -2.54 -10.44
C ARG A 86 1.56 -2.00 -11.35
N MET A 87 2.77 -2.57 -11.26
CA MET A 87 3.85 -2.19 -12.16
C MET A 87 3.48 -2.46 -13.63
N ARG A 88 2.97 -3.65 -13.93
CA ARG A 88 2.50 -3.98 -15.31
C ARG A 88 1.38 -3.09 -15.83
N LYS A 89 0.52 -2.58 -14.95
CA LYS A 89 -0.56 -1.65 -15.34
C LYS A 89 -0.07 -0.23 -15.58
N LEU A 90 1.14 0.09 -15.21
CA LEU A 90 1.74 1.40 -15.37
C LEU A 90 2.46 1.54 -16.72
N GLU A 91 2.79 0.42 -17.36
CA GLU A 91 3.37 0.34 -18.71
C GLU A 91 2.30 0.64 -19.76
#